data_a028742ee1ec91a7994689f857b72190
#
_entry.id   a028742ee1ec91a7994689f857b72190
#
_cell.length_a   1.000
_cell.length_b   1.000
_cell.length_c   1.000
_cell.angle_alpha   90.00
_cell.angle_beta   90.00
_cell.angle_gamma   90.00
#
_symmetry.space_group_name_H-M   'P 1'
#
loop_
_entity.id
_entity.type
_entity.pdbx_description
1 polymer ?
#
loop_
_entity_poly.entity_id
_entity_poly.type
_entity_poly.pdbx_seq_one_letter_code
_entity_poly.pdbx_strand_id
1 'polypeptide(L)'
;RHASNDRTEDRAVNNIDNKPGTNGQQPFQRINDAYVADWVSTLTPTLILNVRASYNRFIETGRGQANTDFDLASLGLPSSLISKLPSPTYFGEWTFDGYSTLGRYQSINITNNYGIMSNVTKIWGSHTMKFGADLRRVHYIQNNSGSILYFRATKNWTQRLFNQAEANAGDSYASFLLGLQNDAAYSNYPLYPFFQQWYFAPYFQDDWKLSRRLTVNLGLRYDYNAAPQEKYNRMNRGFDPSVASPVASQICLPVSRSSR
;
A
#
# COMPACT_ATOMS: atom_id res chain seq x y z
N ARG A 1 -23.90 1.48 -4.79
CA ARG A 1 -23.68 0.27 -3.96
C ARG A 1 -22.74 0.60 -2.82
N HIS A 2 -23.11 0.21 -1.63
CA HIS A 2 -22.23 0.15 -0.46
C HIS A 2 -22.01 -1.33 -0.13
N ALA A 3 -20.75 -1.75 0.08
CA ALA A 3 -20.42 -3.08 0.57
C ALA A 3 -19.34 -2.95 1.64
N SER A 4 -19.61 -3.46 2.82
CA SER A 4 -18.60 -3.62 3.86
C SER A 4 -18.35 -5.11 4.11
N ASN A 5 -17.11 -5.46 4.31
CA ASN A 5 -16.70 -6.78 4.76
C ASN A 5 -15.75 -6.58 5.94
N ASP A 6 -16.29 -6.84 7.11
CA ASP A 6 -15.53 -6.85 8.35
C ASP A 6 -15.17 -8.29 8.65
N ARG A 7 -13.91 -8.63 8.43
CA ARG A 7 -13.39 -9.96 8.68
C ARG A 7 -12.38 -9.91 9.80
N THR A 8 -12.62 -10.68 10.84
CA THR A 8 -11.61 -11.00 11.83
C THR A 8 -10.95 -12.31 11.41
N GLU A 9 -9.66 -12.26 11.08
CA GLU A 9 -8.91 -13.47 10.76
C GLU A 9 -8.33 -14.05 12.05
N ASP A 10 -8.89 -15.16 12.51
CA ASP A 10 -8.26 -15.97 13.55
C ASP A 10 -7.11 -16.75 12.92
N ARG A 11 -5.90 -16.36 13.21
CA ARG A 11 -4.75 -17.21 12.89
C ARG A 11 -4.59 -18.22 14.00
N ALA A 12 -4.83 -19.50 13.67
CA ALA A 12 -4.97 -20.63 14.58
C ALA A 12 -3.78 -20.88 15.54
N VAL A 13 -2.66 -20.21 15.38
CA VAL A 13 -1.45 -20.46 16.17
C VAL A 13 -1.30 -19.54 17.37
N ASN A 14 -2.00 -18.41 17.42
CA ASN A 14 -1.82 -17.37 18.46
C ASN A 14 -3.15 -16.83 18.99
N ASN A 15 -4.17 -17.66 19.05
CA ASN A 15 -5.50 -17.28 19.54
C ASN A 15 -5.49 -17.11 21.07
N ILE A 16 -4.70 -16.19 21.58
CA ILE A 16 -4.78 -15.72 22.94
C ILE A 16 -5.54 -14.41 22.91
N ASP A 17 -6.76 -14.43 23.42
CA ASP A 17 -7.72 -13.36 23.45
C ASP A 17 -7.14 -11.95 23.56
N ASN A 18 -7.23 -11.17 22.49
CA ASN A 18 -7.00 -9.72 22.44
C ASN A 18 -5.92 -9.13 23.35
N LYS A 19 -4.89 -9.89 23.71
CA LYS A 19 -3.79 -9.40 24.53
C LYS A 19 -2.76 -8.67 23.67
N PRO A 20 -2.22 -7.57 24.18
CA PRO A 20 -1.10 -6.88 23.51
C PRO A 20 0.00 -7.87 23.15
N GLY A 21 0.54 -7.73 21.95
CA GLY A 21 1.60 -8.61 21.44
C GLY A 21 1.15 -9.92 20.82
N THR A 22 -0.14 -10.24 20.84
CA THR A 22 -0.62 -11.43 20.16
C THR A 22 -1.02 -11.13 18.71
N ASN A 23 -0.73 -12.04 17.79
CA ASN A 23 -1.20 -11.98 16.40
C ASN A 23 -2.61 -12.55 16.23
N GLY A 24 -3.33 -12.78 17.33
CA GLY A 24 -4.53 -13.60 17.34
C GLY A 24 -5.65 -13.03 16.50
N GLN A 25 -6.20 -11.91 16.86
CA GLN A 25 -7.31 -11.33 16.12
C GLN A 25 -6.83 -10.08 15.38
N GLN A 26 -6.90 -10.14 14.06
CA GLN A 26 -6.66 -8.97 13.22
C GLN A 26 -7.95 -8.57 12.56
N PRO A 27 -8.63 -7.54 13.04
CA PRO A 27 -9.73 -6.97 12.31
C PRO A 27 -9.19 -6.46 10.98
N PHE A 28 -9.70 -7.09 9.95
CA PHE A 28 -9.45 -6.72 8.58
C PHE A 28 -10.74 -6.14 8.04
N GLN A 29 -10.74 -4.86 7.74
CA GLN A 29 -11.92 -4.19 7.26
C GLN A 29 -11.74 -3.80 5.80
N ARG A 30 -12.72 -4.15 4.97
CA ARG A 30 -12.85 -3.70 3.60
C ARG A 30 -14.17 -2.97 3.43
N ILE A 31 -14.09 -1.73 2.97
CA ILE A 31 -15.25 -0.92 2.62
C ILE A 31 -15.14 -0.57 1.15
N ASN A 32 -16.20 -0.80 0.41
CA ASN A 32 -16.26 -0.44 -1.00
C ASN A 32 -17.54 0.35 -1.28
N ASP A 33 -17.38 1.63 -1.61
CA ASP A 33 -18.45 2.53 -2.02
C ASP A 33 -18.35 2.78 -3.52
N ALA A 34 -19.41 2.49 -4.26
CA ALA A 34 -19.47 2.70 -5.69
C ALA A 34 -20.74 3.45 -6.10
N TYR A 35 -20.55 4.55 -6.80
CA TYR A 35 -21.60 5.40 -7.33
C TYR A 35 -21.43 5.52 -8.84
N VAL A 36 -22.51 5.38 -9.57
CA VAL A 36 -22.55 5.54 -11.04
C VAL A 36 -23.78 6.33 -11.40
N ALA A 37 -23.58 7.36 -12.21
CA ALA A 37 -24.64 8.11 -12.87
C ALA A 37 -24.46 7.93 -14.38
N ASP A 38 -25.54 7.56 -15.07
CA ASP A 38 -25.55 7.32 -16.51
C ASP A 38 -26.67 8.17 -17.13
N TRP A 39 -26.29 9.00 -18.10
CA TRP A 39 -27.21 9.87 -18.80
C TRP A 39 -27.14 9.61 -20.29
N VAL A 40 -28.29 9.29 -20.90
CA VAL A 40 -28.42 9.06 -22.30
C VAL A 40 -29.41 10.09 -22.88
N SER A 41 -29.02 10.75 -23.95
CA SER A 41 -29.83 11.72 -24.63
C SER A 41 -29.83 11.48 -26.14
N THR A 42 -31.01 11.42 -26.72
CA THR A 42 -31.22 11.44 -28.18
C THR A 42 -31.32 12.88 -28.65
N LEU A 43 -30.19 13.45 -29.09
CA LEU A 43 -30.11 14.85 -29.51
C LEU A 43 -30.83 15.09 -30.84
N THR A 44 -30.75 14.11 -31.77
CA THR A 44 -31.50 14.05 -33.01
C THR A 44 -31.83 12.58 -33.34
N PRO A 45 -32.71 12.27 -34.30
CA PRO A 45 -32.98 10.88 -34.70
C PRO A 45 -31.74 10.07 -35.13
N THR A 46 -30.63 10.76 -35.42
CA THR A 46 -29.37 10.16 -35.88
C THR A 46 -28.19 10.44 -34.98
N LEU A 47 -28.39 11.08 -33.79
CA LEU A 47 -27.32 11.47 -32.87
C LEU A 47 -27.73 11.16 -31.42
N ILE A 48 -27.00 10.24 -30.83
CA ILE A 48 -27.19 9.81 -29.45
C ILE A 48 -25.94 10.16 -28.67
N LEU A 49 -26.09 10.76 -27.50
CA LEU A 49 -25.03 11.03 -26.52
C LEU A 49 -25.28 10.18 -25.27
N ASN A 50 -24.25 9.49 -24.83
CA ASN A 50 -24.24 8.84 -23.53
C ASN A 50 -23.06 9.39 -22.72
N VAL A 51 -23.31 9.82 -21.48
CA VAL A 51 -22.29 10.26 -20.53
C VAL A 51 -22.46 9.49 -19.24
N ARG A 52 -21.41 8.86 -18.81
CA ARG A 52 -21.35 8.11 -17.55
C ARG A 52 -20.32 8.73 -16.63
N ALA A 53 -20.74 9.11 -15.43
CA ALA A 53 -19.84 9.49 -14.34
C ALA A 53 -19.81 8.36 -13.31
N SER A 54 -18.63 8.08 -12.77
CA SER A 54 -18.42 7.05 -11.77
C SER A 54 -17.46 7.51 -10.69
N TYR A 55 -17.76 7.08 -9.47
CA TYR A 55 -16.87 7.20 -8.33
C TYR A 55 -16.84 5.87 -7.59
N ASN A 56 -15.64 5.39 -7.30
CA ASN A 56 -15.44 4.21 -6.45
C ASN A 56 -14.40 4.53 -5.39
N ARG A 57 -14.72 4.21 -4.14
CA ARG A 57 -13.81 4.28 -3.01
C ARG A 57 -13.67 2.90 -2.39
N PHE A 58 -12.43 2.44 -2.33
CA PHE A 58 -12.06 1.20 -1.65
C PHE A 58 -11.14 1.53 -0.49
N ILE A 59 -11.50 1.06 0.69
CA ILE A 59 -10.70 1.17 1.91
C ILE A 59 -10.40 -0.23 2.39
N GLU A 60 -9.13 -0.50 2.62
CA GLU A 60 -8.67 -1.72 3.25
C GLU A 60 -7.79 -1.34 4.43
N THR A 61 -8.17 -1.78 5.62
CA THR A 61 -7.40 -1.56 6.84
C THR A 61 -7.15 -2.88 7.54
N GLY A 62 -5.88 -3.13 7.87
CA GLY A 62 -5.48 -4.19 8.76
C GLY A 62 -4.92 -3.55 10.04
N ARG A 63 -5.63 -3.66 11.15
CA ARG A 63 -5.19 -3.15 12.44
C ARG A 63 -5.27 -4.27 13.47
N GLY A 64 -4.16 -4.57 14.10
CA GLY A 64 -4.20 -5.35 15.33
C GLY A 64 -4.88 -4.52 16.42
N GLN A 65 -6.13 -4.82 16.73
CA GLN A 65 -6.92 -4.03 17.69
C GLN A 65 -6.27 -3.99 19.08
N ALA A 66 -5.65 -5.08 19.49
CA ALA A 66 -4.94 -5.19 20.77
C ALA A 66 -3.56 -4.49 20.79
N ASN A 67 -3.09 -4.02 19.64
CA ASN A 67 -1.79 -3.35 19.52
C ASN A 67 -1.92 -1.81 19.52
N THR A 68 -3.12 -1.28 19.59
CA THR A 68 -3.40 0.15 19.75
C THR A 68 -3.70 0.47 21.22
N ASP A 69 -3.38 1.67 21.65
CA ASP A 69 -3.56 2.15 23.03
C ASP A 69 -2.73 1.41 24.08
N PHE A 70 -1.56 0.91 23.66
CA PHE A 70 -0.61 0.24 24.55
C PHE A 70 0.38 1.24 25.14
N ASP A 71 0.64 1.14 26.44
CA ASP A 71 1.68 1.93 27.09
C ASP A 71 3.08 1.31 26.88
N LEU A 72 3.85 1.87 25.95
CA LEU A 72 5.21 1.41 25.66
C LEU A 72 6.18 1.63 26.83
N ALA A 73 5.89 2.57 27.73
CA ALA A 73 6.71 2.79 28.92
C ALA A 73 6.66 1.60 29.87
N SER A 74 5.55 0.86 29.87
CA SER A 74 5.41 -0.38 30.66
C SER A 74 6.38 -1.49 30.26
N LEU A 75 6.93 -1.41 29.04
CA LEU A 75 8.00 -2.32 28.56
C LEU A 75 9.40 -1.84 28.93
N GLY A 76 9.54 -0.73 29.65
CA GLY A 76 10.83 -0.14 29.99
C GLY A 76 11.48 0.62 28.84
N LEU A 77 10.76 0.93 27.76
CA LEU A 77 11.31 1.73 26.66
C LEU A 77 11.50 3.18 27.10
N PRO A 78 12.63 3.81 26.74
CA PRO A 78 12.92 5.17 27.17
C PRO A 78 12.00 6.19 26.50
N SER A 79 11.58 7.21 27.23
CA SER A 79 10.71 8.29 26.74
C SER A 79 11.31 9.02 25.53
N SER A 80 12.63 9.09 25.44
CA SER A 80 13.34 9.67 24.29
C SER A 80 13.13 8.89 22.98
N LEU A 81 12.87 7.58 23.05
CA LEU A 81 12.48 6.77 21.90
C LEU A 81 10.97 6.91 21.63
N ILE A 82 10.15 6.77 22.67
CA ILE A 82 8.69 6.83 22.55
C ILE A 82 8.24 8.14 21.92
N SER A 83 8.84 9.27 22.29
CA SER A 83 8.50 10.59 21.74
C SER A 83 8.81 10.76 20.24
N LYS A 84 9.65 9.89 19.66
CA LYS A 84 10.00 9.91 18.23
C LYS A 84 9.10 9.05 17.38
N LEU A 85 8.25 8.22 18.00
CA LEU A 85 7.35 7.32 17.28
C LEU A 85 6.14 8.08 16.77
N PRO A 86 5.72 7.89 15.51
CA PRO A 86 4.51 8.51 14.97
C PRO A 86 3.21 8.00 15.62
N SER A 87 3.27 6.83 16.25
CA SER A 87 2.18 6.23 17.02
C SER A 87 2.74 5.65 18.31
N PRO A 88 2.88 6.48 19.37
CA PRO A 88 3.56 6.08 20.61
C PRO A 88 2.76 5.06 21.45
N THR A 89 1.52 4.82 21.11
CA THR A 89 0.64 3.84 21.77
C THR A 89 0.52 2.53 21.01
N TYR A 90 1.36 2.31 20.00
CA TYR A 90 1.35 1.10 19.19
C TYR A 90 2.38 0.10 19.69
N PHE A 91 1.95 -1.14 19.96
CA PHE A 91 2.81 -2.20 20.57
C PHE A 91 4.00 -2.59 19.69
N GLY A 92 4.15 -2.34 18.52
CA GLY A 92 5.28 -2.74 17.69
C GLY A 92 5.32 -4.24 17.36
N GLU A 93 6.38 -4.62 16.68
CA GLU A 93 6.58 -5.99 16.20
C GLU A 93 7.83 -6.60 16.82
N TRP A 94 7.69 -7.81 17.36
CA TRP A 94 8.77 -8.57 17.98
C TRP A 94 8.90 -9.91 17.27
N THR A 95 10.02 -10.13 16.62
CA THR A 95 10.31 -11.37 15.89
C THR A 95 11.37 -12.19 16.58
N PHE A 96 11.19 -13.50 16.56
CA PHE A 96 12.07 -14.48 17.15
C PHE A 96 12.31 -15.59 16.12
N ASP A 97 13.58 -15.86 15.79
CA ASP A 97 13.89 -16.94 14.84
C ASP A 97 13.40 -18.29 15.41
N GLY A 98 12.56 -18.99 14.67
CA GLY A 98 11.97 -20.27 15.09
C GLY A 98 10.69 -20.17 15.90
N TYR A 99 10.22 -18.97 16.24
CA TYR A 99 8.98 -18.74 16.98
C TYR A 99 8.04 -17.81 16.23
N SER A 100 6.80 -17.75 16.70
CA SER A 100 5.83 -16.82 16.16
C SER A 100 6.16 -15.37 16.50
N THR A 101 5.97 -14.48 15.56
CA THR A 101 6.09 -13.03 15.76
C THR A 101 5.01 -12.50 16.68
N LEU A 102 5.37 -11.66 17.64
CA LEU A 102 4.43 -10.89 18.46
C LEU A 102 4.23 -9.51 17.86
N GLY A 103 3.01 -9.00 17.97
CA GLY A 103 2.64 -7.71 17.37
C GLY A 103 2.56 -7.79 15.86
N ARG A 104 2.18 -6.69 15.23
CA ARG A 104 2.12 -6.56 13.77
C ARG A 104 2.05 -5.11 13.35
N TYR A 105 2.47 -4.84 12.14
CA TYR A 105 2.32 -3.53 11.53
C TYR A 105 0.85 -3.21 11.19
N GLN A 106 0.55 -1.93 11.15
CA GLN A 106 -0.73 -1.41 10.66
C GLN A 106 -0.63 -1.20 9.15
N SER A 107 -1.63 -1.68 8.41
CA SER A 107 -1.77 -1.39 6.98
C SER A 107 -3.02 -0.58 6.69
N ILE A 108 -2.90 0.44 5.87
CA ILE A 108 -4.03 1.23 5.39
C ILE A 108 -3.83 1.42 3.89
N ASN A 109 -4.78 0.91 3.11
CA ASN A 109 -4.84 1.11 1.67
C ASN A 109 -6.16 1.81 1.32
N ILE A 110 -6.08 2.98 0.72
CA ILE A 110 -7.26 3.72 0.28
C ILE A 110 -7.10 4.01 -1.20
N THR A 111 -8.07 3.58 -2.00
CA THR A 111 -8.12 3.87 -3.42
C THR A 111 -9.40 4.62 -3.74
N ASN A 112 -9.28 5.76 -4.42
CA ASN A 112 -10.40 6.49 -4.98
C ASN A 112 -10.25 6.53 -6.49
N ASN A 113 -11.26 6.06 -7.20
CA ASN A 113 -11.33 6.09 -8.66
C ASN A 113 -12.45 7.03 -9.08
N TYR A 114 -12.11 8.05 -9.84
CA TYR A 114 -13.05 8.97 -10.49
C TYR A 114 -13.02 8.66 -11.98
N GLY A 115 -14.17 8.50 -12.60
CA GLY A 115 -14.29 8.21 -14.03
C GLY A 115 -15.35 9.03 -14.70
N ILE A 116 -15.05 9.53 -15.89
CA ILE A 116 -16.02 10.09 -16.83
C ILE A 116 -15.81 9.41 -18.16
N MET A 117 -16.86 8.79 -18.67
CA MET A 117 -16.87 8.17 -19.98
C MET A 117 -17.94 8.84 -20.83
N SER A 118 -17.60 9.21 -22.05
CA SER A 118 -18.55 9.77 -23.01
C SER A 118 -18.54 8.96 -24.29
N ASN A 119 -19.73 8.72 -24.84
CA ASN A 119 -19.94 8.03 -26.10
C ASN A 119 -20.93 8.83 -26.96
N VAL A 120 -20.55 9.12 -28.17
CA VAL A 120 -21.43 9.71 -29.15
C VAL A 120 -21.64 8.70 -30.29
N THR A 121 -22.88 8.40 -30.61
CA THR A 121 -23.24 7.59 -31.77
C THR A 121 -23.90 8.49 -32.80
N LYS A 122 -23.34 8.50 -34.03
CA LYS A 122 -23.86 9.25 -35.15
C LYS A 122 -24.15 8.33 -36.34
N ILE A 123 -25.37 8.36 -36.84
CA ILE A 123 -25.77 7.71 -38.11
C ILE A 123 -25.70 8.74 -39.20
N TRP A 124 -24.94 8.45 -40.27
CA TRP A 124 -24.81 9.32 -41.42
C TRP A 124 -24.73 8.48 -42.71
N GLY A 125 -25.84 8.44 -43.46
CA GLY A 125 -25.98 7.62 -44.65
C GLY A 125 -25.75 6.13 -44.34
N SER A 126 -24.71 5.55 -44.94
CA SER A 126 -24.32 4.14 -44.72
C SER A 126 -23.35 3.92 -43.54
N HIS A 127 -23.01 4.97 -42.79
CA HIS A 127 -22.09 4.94 -41.70
C HIS A 127 -22.80 4.97 -40.36
N THR A 128 -22.35 4.13 -39.41
CA THR A 128 -22.71 4.22 -37.99
C THR A 128 -21.46 4.46 -37.21
N MET A 129 -21.18 5.72 -36.93
CA MET A 129 -19.96 6.15 -36.23
C MET A 129 -20.19 6.21 -34.74
N LYS A 130 -19.22 5.70 -33.99
CA LYS A 130 -19.13 5.84 -32.52
C LYS A 130 -17.79 6.47 -32.16
N PHE A 131 -17.84 7.50 -31.35
CA PHE A 131 -16.62 8.12 -30.82
C PHE A 131 -16.84 8.53 -29.37
N GLY A 132 -15.77 8.51 -28.63
CA GLY A 132 -15.83 8.83 -27.21
C GLY A 132 -14.48 8.85 -26.55
N ALA A 133 -14.51 9.04 -25.26
CA ALA A 133 -13.32 8.99 -24.43
C ALA A 133 -13.64 8.44 -23.04
N ASP A 134 -12.67 7.76 -22.47
CA ASP A 134 -12.65 7.32 -21.07
C ASP A 134 -11.57 8.11 -20.36
N LEU A 135 -11.95 8.95 -19.41
CA LEU A 135 -11.07 9.73 -18.56
C LEU A 135 -11.19 9.24 -17.13
N ARG A 136 -10.09 8.84 -16.54
CA ARG A 136 -10.06 8.40 -15.13
C ARG A 136 -8.96 9.09 -14.37
N ARG A 137 -9.25 9.37 -13.10
CA ARG A 137 -8.26 9.81 -12.11
C ARG A 137 -8.27 8.82 -10.96
N VAL A 138 -7.13 8.20 -10.75
CA VAL A 138 -6.93 7.26 -9.65
C VAL A 138 -6.12 7.95 -8.58
N HIS A 139 -6.60 7.92 -7.36
CA HIS A 139 -5.86 8.31 -6.17
C HIS A 139 -5.65 7.08 -5.31
N TYR A 140 -4.44 6.84 -4.84
CA TYR A 140 -4.25 5.82 -3.83
C TYR A 140 -3.29 6.28 -2.75
N ILE A 141 -3.64 5.93 -1.52
CA ILE A 141 -2.86 6.14 -0.32
C ILE A 141 -2.51 4.75 0.19
N GLN A 142 -1.24 4.50 0.33
CA GLN A 142 -0.75 3.22 0.82
C GLN A 142 0.17 3.46 2.00
N ASN A 143 -0.16 2.86 3.13
CA ASN A 143 0.76 2.72 4.23
C ASN A 143 1.11 1.25 4.43
N ASN A 144 2.22 0.86 3.85
CA ASN A 144 2.89 -0.41 4.11
C ASN A 144 4.24 -0.14 4.76
N SER A 145 4.31 0.86 5.62
CA SER A 145 5.56 1.39 6.18
C SER A 145 6.24 0.45 7.17
N GLY A 146 5.97 -0.84 7.09
CA GLY A 146 6.57 -1.79 8.01
C GLY A 146 6.15 -1.53 9.46
N SER A 147 6.87 -2.11 10.38
CA SER A 147 6.63 -1.92 11.81
C SER A 147 7.10 -0.54 12.26
N ILE A 148 6.21 0.21 12.89
CA ILE A 148 6.54 1.52 13.48
C ILE A 148 7.67 1.36 14.49
N LEU A 149 7.66 0.26 15.22
CA LEU A 149 8.68 -0.18 16.16
C LEU A 149 8.91 -1.67 15.94
N TYR A 150 10.16 -2.06 15.71
CA TYR A 150 10.54 -3.42 15.36
C TYR A 150 11.72 -3.87 16.17
N PHE A 151 11.64 -5.09 16.71
CA PHE A 151 12.73 -5.76 17.38
C PHE A 151 12.85 -7.19 16.86
N ARG A 152 14.08 -7.63 16.64
CA ARG A 152 14.38 -9.00 16.25
C ARG A 152 15.42 -9.61 17.17
N ALA A 153 15.09 -10.74 17.75
CA ALA A 153 16.03 -11.58 18.46
C ALA A 153 16.36 -12.82 17.62
N THR A 154 17.63 -13.13 17.53
CA THR A 154 18.12 -14.34 16.87
C THR A 154 18.87 -15.20 17.91
N LYS A 155 19.19 -16.42 17.55
CA LYS A 155 19.98 -17.32 18.39
C LYS A 155 21.46 -16.94 18.55
N ASN A 156 21.93 -15.94 17.82
CA ASN A 156 23.35 -15.60 17.70
C ASN A 156 24.03 -15.31 19.03
N TRP A 157 23.32 -14.71 19.99
CA TRP A 157 23.87 -14.33 21.29
C TRP A 157 23.95 -15.49 22.30
N THR A 158 23.19 -16.56 22.06
CA THR A 158 23.16 -17.73 22.95
C THR A 158 23.82 -18.95 22.32
N GLN A 159 24.47 -18.80 21.17
CA GLN A 159 25.36 -19.78 20.57
C GLN A 159 26.74 -19.72 21.22
N ARG A 160 27.53 -20.79 21.10
CA ARG A 160 28.91 -20.84 21.59
C ARG A 160 29.80 -19.79 20.93
N LEU A 161 29.65 -19.59 19.66
CA LEU A 161 30.34 -18.56 18.88
C LEU A 161 29.33 -17.65 18.20
N PHE A 162 29.46 -16.34 18.42
CA PHE A 162 28.56 -15.35 17.82
C PHE A 162 28.58 -15.44 16.30
N ASN A 163 27.37 -15.41 15.72
CA ASN A 163 27.16 -15.43 14.26
C ASN A 163 27.73 -16.64 13.51
N GLN A 164 27.94 -17.74 14.17
CA GLN A 164 28.32 -19.01 13.55
C GLN A 164 27.14 -20.00 13.66
N ALA A 165 26.69 -20.52 12.53
CA ALA A 165 25.57 -21.43 12.50
C ALA A 165 25.90 -22.75 13.18
N GLU A 166 25.32 -23.00 14.36
CA GLU A 166 25.37 -24.29 15.05
C GLU A 166 23.97 -24.91 15.02
N ALA A 167 23.88 -26.17 14.60
CA ALA A 167 22.60 -26.82 14.36
C ALA A 167 21.71 -26.95 15.61
N ASN A 168 22.33 -27.17 16.78
CA ASN A 168 21.63 -27.47 18.03
C ASN A 168 22.04 -26.53 19.18
N ALA A 169 22.54 -25.35 18.89
CA ALA A 169 22.96 -24.40 19.90
C ALA A 169 22.34 -23.03 19.66
N GLY A 170 22.04 -22.37 20.77
CA GLY A 170 21.43 -21.05 20.79
C GLY A 170 19.92 -21.08 20.62
N ASP A 171 19.26 -20.13 21.25
CA ASP A 171 17.82 -19.92 21.18
C ASP A 171 17.49 -18.42 21.11
N SER A 172 16.62 -18.03 20.20
CA SER A 172 16.26 -16.63 19.98
C SER A 172 15.45 -16.05 21.14
N TYR A 173 14.60 -16.86 21.74
CA TYR A 173 13.82 -16.44 22.90
C TYR A 173 14.69 -16.28 24.15
N ALA A 174 15.70 -17.16 24.34
CA ALA A 174 16.69 -16.98 25.37
C ALA A 174 17.50 -15.69 25.17
N SER A 175 17.91 -15.38 23.94
CA SER A 175 18.57 -14.09 23.63
C SER A 175 17.68 -12.90 23.98
N PHE A 176 16.40 -12.98 23.69
CA PHE A 176 15.42 -11.95 24.06
C PHE A 176 15.31 -11.77 25.57
N LEU A 177 15.19 -12.86 26.34
CA LEU A 177 15.09 -12.81 27.80
C LEU A 177 16.35 -12.19 28.46
N LEU A 178 17.49 -12.31 27.79
CA LEU A 178 18.75 -11.66 28.19
C LEU A 178 18.81 -10.18 27.75
N GLY A 179 17.79 -9.66 27.06
CA GLY A 179 17.79 -8.29 26.53
C GLY A 179 18.70 -8.08 25.31
N LEU A 180 19.16 -9.16 24.66
CA LEU A 180 20.13 -9.12 23.57
C LEU A 180 19.40 -9.21 22.23
N GLN A 181 19.14 -8.04 21.62
CA GLN A 181 18.52 -7.93 20.31
C GLN A 181 19.60 -7.97 19.21
N ASN A 182 19.24 -8.55 18.05
CA ASN A 182 20.09 -8.51 16.86
C ASN A 182 19.85 -7.25 16.05
N ASP A 183 18.58 -6.94 15.83
CA ASP A 183 18.13 -5.82 15.05
C ASP A 183 17.03 -5.09 15.80
N ALA A 184 17.08 -3.78 15.77
CA ALA A 184 16.00 -2.92 16.21
C ALA A 184 15.86 -1.76 15.25
N ALA A 185 14.63 -1.41 14.89
CA ALA A 185 14.34 -0.30 14.02
C ALA A 185 13.07 0.41 14.46
N TYR A 186 12.99 1.69 14.19
CA TYR A 186 11.75 2.43 14.27
C TYR A 186 11.58 3.28 13.03
N SER A 187 10.35 3.46 12.62
CA SER A 187 10.00 4.36 11.54
C SER A 187 9.43 5.64 12.13
N ASN A 188 10.12 6.75 11.90
CA ASN A 188 9.61 8.09 12.23
C ASN A 188 8.85 8.72 11.06
N TYR A 189 8.45 7.92 10.07
CA TYR A 189 7.82 8.40 8.85
C TYR A 189 6.30 8.50 9.04
N PRO A 190 5.77 9.70 9.38
CA PRO A 190 4.34 9.88 9.60
C PRO A 190 3.56 10.05 8.30
N LEU A 191 4.23 9.91 7.14
CA LEU A 191 3.66 10.31 5.87
C LEU A 191 3.09 9.09 5.13
N TYR A 192 1.81 9.17 4.89
CA TYR A 192 1.12 8.31 3.94
C TYR A 192 1.32 8.89 2.53
N PRO A 193 2.13 8.30 1.65
CA PRO A 193 2.29 8.80 0.30
C PRO A 193 0.94 8.77 -0.42
N PHE A 194 0.61 9.90 -1.02
CA PHE A 194 -0.63 10.08 -1.76
C PHE A 194 -0.31 10.10 -3.25
N PHE A 195 -0.51 8.99 -3.91
CA PHE A 195 -0.29 8.87 -5.34
C PHE A 195 -1.53 9.24 -6.14
N GLN A 196 -1.30 9.84 -7.28
CA GLN A 196 -2.32 10.16 -8.27
C GLN A 196 -1.85 9.75 -9.65
N GLN A 197 -2.81 9.29 -10.46
CA GLN A 197 -2.55 8.83 -11.82
C GLN A 197 -3.72 9.21 -12.71
N TRP A 198 -3.42 9.64 -13.93
CA TRP A 198 -4.39 9.90 -14.98
C TRP A 198 -4.38 8.78 -16.00
N TYR A 199 -5.57 8.44 -16.44
CA TYR A 199 -5.81 7.57 -17.57
C TYR A 199 -6.73 8.28 -18.55
N PHE A 200 -6.39 8.26 -19.84
CA PHE A 200 -7.16 8.85 -20.91
C PHE A 200 -7.18 7.92 -22.13
N ALA A 201 -8.37 7.56 -22.62
CA ALA A 201 -8.53 6.65 -23.72
C ALA A 201 -9.63 7.13 -24.68
N PRO A 202 -9.30 7.95 -25.67
CA PRO A 202 -10.20 8.29 -26.76
C PRO A 202 -10.29 7.14 -27.74
N TYR A 203 -11.45 7.02 -28.40
CA TYR A 203 -11.66 6.04 -29.44
C TYR A 203 -12.62 6.54 -30.52
N PHE A 204 -12.49 5.95 -31.68
CA PHE A 204 -13.39 6.11 -32.82
C PHE A 204 -13.64 4.75 -33.44
N GLN A 205 -14.90 4.50 -33.86
CA GLN A 205 -15.31 3.30 -34.57
C GLN A 205 -16.31 3.70 -35.61
N ASP A 206 -16.26 3.09 -36.82
CA ASP A 206 -17.24 3.24 -37.87
C ASP A 206 -17.66 1.87 -38.41
N ASP A 207 -18.95 1.61 -38.40
CA ASP A 207 -19.59 0.47 -39.05
C ASP A 207 -20.13 0.94 -40.39
N TRP A 208 -19.35 0.75 -41.46
CA TRP A 208 -19.68 1.22 -42.81
C TRP A 208 -20.33 0.11 -43.61
N LYS A 209 -21.62 0.30 -43.98
CA LYS A 209 -22.37 -0.57 -44.90
C LYS A 209 -21.97 -0.25 -46.33
N LEU A 210 -20.91 -0.88 -46.84
CA LEU A 210 -20.41 -0.66 -48.19
C LEU A 210 -21.40 -1.18 -49.26
N SER A 211 -22.12 -2.27 -48.97
CA SER A 211 -23.18 -2.82 -49.81
C SER A 211 -24.24 -3.55 -48.98
N ARG A 212 -25.27 -4.08 -49.63
CA ARG A 212 -26.31 -4.90 -48.94
C ARG A 212 -25.75 -6.18 -48.31
N ARG A 213 -24.57 -6.63 -48.75
CA ARG A 213 -23.93 -7.90 -48.28
C ARG A 213 -22.61 -7.69 -47.57
N LEU A 214 -22.09 -6.47 -47.54
CA LEU A 214 -20.78 -6.17 -46.97
C LEU A 214 -20.86 -4.97 -46.05
N THR A 215 -20.45 -5.18 -44.80
CA THR A 215 -20.22 -4.14 -43.81
C THR A 215 -18.75 -4.21 -43.41
N VAL A 216 -18.07 -3.08 -43.39
CA VAL A 216 -16.70 -2.91 -42.95
C VAL A 216 -16.69 -2.21 -41.61
N ASN A 217 -16.04 -2.81 -40.63
CA ASN A 217 -15.89 -2.24 -39.28
C ASN A 217 -14.46 -1.72 -39.12
N LEU A 218 -14.32 -0.43 -38.88
CA LEU A 218 -13.05 0.25 -38.67
C LEU A 218 -13.05 0.84 -37.26
N GLY A 219 -11.94 0.72 -36.55
CA GLY A 219 -11.83 1.30 -35.21
C GLY A 219 -10.40 1.62 -34.84
N LEU A 220 -10.27 2.69 -34.07
CA LEU A 220 -9.01 3.11 -33.46
C LEU A 220 -9.27 3.51 -32.01
N ARG A 221 -8.40 3.07 -31.12
CA ARG A 221 -8.36 3.47 -29.72
C ARG A 221 -6.93 3.81 -29.32
N TYR A 222 -6.76 4.89 -28.62
CA TYR A 222 -5.50 5.27 -28.01
C TYR A 222 -5.64 5.23 -26.50
N ASP A 223 -4.77 4.50 -25.83
CA ASP A 223 -4.74 4.37 -24.38
C ASP A 223 -3.50 5.07 -23.83
N TYR A 224 -3.69 6.12 -23.05
CA TYR A 224 -2.63 6.80 -22.34
C TYR A 224 -2.78 6.62 -20.84
N ASN A 225 -1.77 6.02 -20.23
CA ASN A 225 -1.69 5.78 -18.80
C ASN A 225 -0.50 6.57 -18.24
N ALA A 226 -0.78 7.70 -17.58
CA ALA A 226 0.26 8.54 -17.01
C ALA A 226 1.00 7.80 -15.88
N ALA A 227 2.28 8.09 -15.70
CA ALA A 227 3.01 7.57 -14.56
C ALA A 227 2.40 8.07 -13.24
N PRO A 228 2.34 7.22 -12.19
CA PRO A 228 1.91 7.64 -10.87
C PRO A 228 2.82 8.76 -10.33
N GLN A 229 2.22 9.78 -9.75
CA GLN A 229 2.92 10.91 -9.13
C GLN A 229 2.46 11.08 -7.69
N GLU A 230 3.40 11.33 -6.78
CA GLU A 230 3.03 11.73 -5.41
C GLU A 230 2.50 13.17 -5.43
N LYS A 231 1.26 13.34 -4.96
CA LYS A 231 0.49 14.58 -5.09
C LYS A 231 1.17 15.81 -4.45
N TYR A 232 1.87 15.59 -3.37
CA TYR A 232 2.50 16.66 -2.59
C TYR A 232 4.02 16.74 -2.75
N ASN A 233 4.57 15.90 -3.65
CA ASN A 233 6.01 15.82 -3.94
C ASN A 233 6.88 15.55 -2.70
N ARG A 234 6.42 14.63 -1.85
CA ARG A 234 7.07 14.28 -0.58
C ARG A 234 7.98 13.05 -0.66
N MET A 235 8.08 12.44 -1.83
CA MET A 235 8.96 11.28 -2.05
C MET A 235 10.42 11.70 -2.12
N ASN A 236 11.30 10.80 -1.71
CA ASN A 236 12.73 10.98 -1.91
C ASN A 236 13.05 11.14 -3.41
N ARG A 237 13.83 12.14 -3.75
CA ARG A 237 14.21 12.43 -5.15
C ARG A 237 15.43 11.65 -5.63
N GLY A 238 15.87 10.67 -4.86
CA GLY A 238 17.05 9.87 -5.13
C GLY A 238 18.22 10.22 -4.20
N PHE A 239 19.36 9.66 -4.50
CA PHE A 239 20.62 9.87 -3.78
C PHE A 239 21.52 10.76 -4.62
N ASP A 240 22.05 11.83 -4.03
CA ASP A 240 23.05 12.67 -4.65
C ASP A 240 24.42 12.32 -4.07
N PRO A 241 25.28 11.62 -4.82
CA PRO A 241 26.59 11.20 -4.35
C PRO A 241 27.59 12.38 -4.24
N SER A 242 27.26 13.54 -4.80
CA SER A 242 28.14 14.72 -4.76
C SER A 242 28.01 15.50 -3.46
N VAL A 243 26.93 15.29 -2.71
CA VAL A 243 26.68 15.96 -1.43
C VAL A 243 27.27 15.13 -0.30
N ALA A 244 28.11 15.77 0.53
CA ALA A 244 28.65 15.11 1.71
C ALA A 244 27.51 14.68 2.66
N SER A 245 27.57 13.45 3.15
CA SER A 245 26.60 12.96 4.12
C SER A 245 26.63 13.80 5.40
N PRO A 246 25.49 14.34 5.86
CA PRO A 246 25.45 15.14 7.10
C PRO A 246 25.84 14.36 8.35
N VAL A 247 25.88 13.03 8.27
CA VAL A 247 26.28 12.15 9.37
C VAL A 247 27.68 11.55 9.19
N ALA A 248 28.39 11.91 8.11
CA ALA A 248 29.73 11.36 7.83
C ALA A 248 30.72 11.57 8.98
N SER A 249 30.65 12.69 9.69
CA SER A 249 31.50 13.00 10.85
C SER A 249 31.12 12.21 12.10
N GLN A 250 29.95 11.59 12.13
CA GLN A 250 29.42 10.80 13.26
C GLN A 250 29.64 9.30 13.08
N ILE A 251 30.07 8.88 11.90
CA ILE A 251 30.32 7.48 11.59
C ILE A 251 31.80 7.19 11.81
N CYS A 252 32.15 6.57 12.93
CA CYS A 252 33.44 5.92 13.09
C CYS A 252 33.46 4.64 12.24
N LEU A 253 33.91 4.73 11.00
CA LEU A 253 34.23 3.51 10.25
C LEU A 253 35.41 2.82 10.93
N PRO A 254 35.31 1.52 11.27
CA PRO A 254 36.47 0.78 11.72
C PRO A 254 37.51 0.82 10.60
N VAL A 255 38.67 1.39 10.89
CA VAL A 255 39.79 1.42 9.96
C VAL A 255 40.14 -0.02 9.63
N SER A 256 39.85 -0.46 8.42
CA SER A 256 40.33 -1.74 7.92
C SER A 256 41.87 -1.66 7.93
N ARG A 257 42.50 -2.32 8.88
CA ARG A 257 43.96 -2.54 8.80
C ARG A 257 44.17 -3.45 7.58
N SER A 258 44.62 -2.87 6.48
CA SER A 258 45.16 -3.65 5.38
C SER A 258 46.39 -4.34 5.94
N SER A 259 46.33 -5.64 6.11
CA SER A 259 47.51 -6.47 6.33
C SER A 259 48.45 -6.32 5.12
N ARG A 260 49.63 -5.77 5.35
CA ARG A 260 50.77 -5.93 4.43
C ARG A 260 51.27 -7.35 4.51
#